data_efe379f372d58d19c87a1c09a03af1f3
#
_entry.id   efe379f372d58d19c87a1c09a03af1f3
#
_cell.length_a   1.000
_cell.length_b   1.000
_cell.length_c   1.000
_cell.angle_alpha   90.00
_cell.angle_beta   90.00
_cell.angle_gamma   90.00
#
_symmetry.space_group_name_H-M   'P 1'
#
loop_
_entity.id
_entity.type
_entity.pdbx_description
1 polymer ?
#
loop_
_entity_poly.entity_id
_entity_poly.type
_entity_poly.pdbx_seq_one_letter_code
_entity_poly.pdbx_strand_id
1 'polypeptide(L)'
;MIEIKDLHKIYNAKKGNQFEALKGVSLKVEAGELVAIIGKSGAGKSTLMHVIGCIDKFESGKYLLGGEDISSYSEKQKAYIRNQKIGIVMQDFALVEDYSAIENVMVPIYFSKDKKDKKRRAYDMLKKVGMEEYATKPVKKLSGGQKQRVAIARAMVNNPSVILADEPTGALDSVTSDDIMSLFESLNKEGKTIVIITHDKEIAARCGKIIEIKDGLISAIEDRA
;
A
#
# COMPACT_ATOMS: atom_id res chain seq x y z
N MET A 1 12.44 -2.92 -7.80
CA MET A 1 11.81 -3.57 -6.63
C MET A 1 10.55 -4.33 -6.99
N ILE A 2 9.62 -3.72 -7.70
CA ILE A 2 8.42 -4.32 -8.28
C ILE A 2 8.61 -4.35 -9.79
N GLU A 3 8.37 -5.48 -10.46
CA GLU A 3 8.36 -5.58 -11.91
C GLU A 3 7.16 -6.42 -12.33
N ILE A 4 6.31 -5.84 -13.17
CA ILE A 4 5.11 -6.46 -13.73
C ILE A 4 5.27 -6.49 -15.24
N LYS A 5 4.99 -7.64 -15.87
CA LYS A 5 5.10 -7.85 -17.32
C LYS A 5 3.81 -8.47 -17.84
N ASP A 6 3.19 -7.78 -18.78
CA ASP A 6 2.01 -8.23 -19.54
C ASP A 6 0.91 -8.84 -18.64
N LEU A 7 0.55 -8.11 -17.57
CA LEU A 7 -0.35 -8.62 -16.54
C LEU A 7 -1.81 -8.38 -16.93
N HIS A 8 -2.58 -9.46 -16.95
CA HIS A 8 -4.02 -9.44 -17.21
C HIS A 8 -4.81 -9.82 -15.97
N LYS A 9 -5.85 -9.03 -15.68
CA LYS A 9 -6.79 -9.31 -14.58
C LYS A 9 -8.22 -9.27 -15.08
N ILE A 10 -8.92 -10.42 -14.96
CA ILE A 10 -10.29 -10.59 -15.42
C ILE A 10 -11.17 -10.96 -14.22
N TYR A 11 -12.19 -10.16 -13.95
CA TYR A 11 -13.23 -10.50 -12.98
C TYR A 11 -14.34 -11.30 -13.66
N ASN A 12 -14.95 -12.22 -12.91
CA ASN A 12 -16.04 -13.09 -13.39
C ASN A 12 -15.68 -13.95 -14.60
N ALA A 13 -14.42 -14.37 -14.76
CA ALA A 13 -13.92 -15.14 -15.91
C ALA A 13 -14.74 -16.41 -16.25
N LYS A 14 -15.49 -16.95 -15.27
CA LYS A 14 -16.34 -18.15 -15.44
C LYS A 14 -17.84 -17.84 -15.60
N LYS A 15 -18.25 -16.56 -15.60
CA LYS A 15 -19.64 -16.11 -15.71
C LYS A 15 -19.78 -15.24 -16.95
N GLY A 16 -20.98 -15.23 -17.57
CA GLY A 16 -21.21 -14.53 -18.85
C GLY A 16 -20.95 -13.02 -18.89
N ASN A 17 -20.64 -12.39 -17.75
CA ASN A 17 -20.28 -10.96 -17.64
C ASN A 17 -18.82 -10.80 -17.26
N GLN A 18 -17.91 -11.16 -18.15
CA GLN A 18 -16.48 -10.98 -17.96
C GLN A 18 -16.12 -9.49 -18.04
N PHE A 19 -15.28 -9.04 -17.10
CA PHE A 19 -14.72 -7.69 -17.10
C PHE A 19 -13.21 -7.77 -16.95
N GLU A 20 -12.48 -7.37 -17.99
CA GLU A 20 -11.02 -7.29 -17.96
C GLU A 20 -10.62 -5.93 -17.37
N ALA A 21 -10.16 -5.96 -16.14
CA ALA A 21 -9.77 -4.77 -15.39
C ALA A 21 -8.33 -4.32 -15.66
N LEU A 22 -7.44 -5.26 -16.00
CA LEU A 22 -6.06 -4.97 -16.43
C LEU A 22 -5.80 -5.75 -17.73
N LYS A 23 -5.28 -5.05 -18.75
CA LYS A 23 -5.22 -5.50 -20.14
C LYS A 23 -3.77 -5.56 -20.65
N GLY A 24 -2.90 -6.33 -20.00
CA GLY A 24 -1.48 -6.40 -20.38
C GLY A 24 -0.65 -5.28 -19.76
N VAL A 25 -0.89 -4.99 -18.47
CA VAL A 25 -0.14 -3.97 -17.73
C VAL A 25 1.31 -4.38 -17.56
N SER A 26 2.23 -3.48 -17.94
CA SER A 26 3.67 -3.63 -17.70
C SER A 26 4.20 -2.37 -17.03
N LEU A 27 4.89 -2.54 -15.88
CA LEU A 27 5.51 -1.43 -15.15
C LEU A 27 6.69 -1.92 -14.32
N LYS A 28 7.56 -0.98 -13.95
CA LYS A 28 8.68 -1.22 -13.05
C LYS A 28 8.77 -0.11 -12.01
N VAL A 29 8.96 -0.51 -10.75
CA VAL A 29 9.26 0.37 -9.62
C VAL A 29 10.58 -0.10 -9.01
N GLU A 30 11.57 0.78 -8.98
CA GLU A 30 12.88 0.47 -8.40
C GLU A 30 12.84 0.55 -6.87
N ALA A 31 13.87 0.00 -6.22
CA ALA A 31 14.01 0.11 -4.78
C ALA A 31 14.25 1.57 -4.38
N GLY A 32 13.50 2.04 -3.36
CA GLY A 32 13.62 3.40 -2.86
C GLY A 32 12.85 4.45 -3.66
N GLU A 33 12.09 4.09 -4.70
CA GLU A 33 11.23 5.03 -5.40
C GLU A 33 9.97 5.37 -4.58
N LEU A 34 9.53 6.63 -4.70
CA LEU A 34 8.20 7.12 -4.31
C LEU A 34 7.42 7.36 -5.60
N VAL A 35 6.42 6.51 -5.85
CA VAL A 35 5.68 6.44 -7.12
C VAL A 35 4.20 6.74 -6.89
N ALA A 36 3.62 7.60 -7.72
CA ALA A 36 2.17 7.77 -7.79
C ALA A 36 1.58 6.96 -8.95
N ILE A 37 0.48 6.25 -8.71
CA ILE A 37 -0.37 5.67 -9.75
C ILE A 37 -1.65 6.50 -9.82
N ILE A 38 -1.85 7.18 -10.95
CA ILE A 38 -2.99 8.05 -11.18
C ILE A 38 -3.92 7.50 -12.27
N GLY A 39 -5.13 8.01 -12.33
CA GLY A 39 -6.13 7.67 -13.35
C GLY A 39 -7.56 7.92 -12.88
N LYS A 40 -8.51 7.90 -13.78
CA LYS A 40 -9.93 8.09 -13.46
C LYS A 40 -10.47 6.95 -12.58
N SER A 41 -11.62 7.20 -11.93
CA SER A 41 -12.34 6.12 -11.25
C SER A 41 -12.67 4.99 -12.22
N GLY A 42 -12.50 3.73 -11.80
CA GLY A 42 -12.70 2.56 -12.66
C GLY A 42 -11.56 2.25 -13.64
N ALA A 43 -10.48 3.03 -13.70
CA ALA A 43 -9.37 2.80 -14.64
C ALA A 43 -8.52 1.54 -14.34
N GLY A 44 -8.71 0.89 -13.18
CA GLY A 44 -7.96 -0.31 -12.78
C GLY A 44 -6.92 -0.08 -11.68
N LYS A 45 -6.80 1.13 -11.10
CA LYS A 45 -5.79 1.48 -10.08
C LYS A 45 -5.83 0.56 -8.85
N SER A 46 -7.00 0.45 -8.20
CA SER A 46 -7.15 -0.39 -6.99
C SER A 46 -6.98 -1.87 -7.33
N THR A 47 -7.42 -2.31 -8.52
CA THR A 47 -7.16 -3.67 -9.01
C THR A 47 -5.65 -3.93 -9.13
N LEU A 48 -4.91 -3.00 -9.72
CA LEU A 48 -3.45 -3.11 -9.84
C LEU A 48 -2.79 -3.15 -8.46
N MET A 49 -3.21 -2.29 -7.54
CA MET A 49 -2.72 -2.30 -6.16
C MET A 49 -3.02 -3.63 -5.44
N HIS A 50 -4.22 -4.18 -5.60
CA HIS A 50 -4.58 -5.48 -5.01
C HIS A 50 -3.71 -6.61 -5.55
N VAL A 51 -3.38 -6.59 -6.85
CA VAL A 51 -2.45 -7.57 -7.44
C VAL A 51 -1.03 -7.37 -6.89
N ILE A 52 -0.51 -6.12 -6.88
CA ILE A 52 0.81 -5.82 -6.30
C ILE A 52 0.85 -6.21 -4.82
N GLY A 53 -0.23 -5.93 -4.08
CA GLY A 53 -0.39 -6.30 -2.67
C GLY A 53 -0.57 -7.81 -2.43
N CYS A 54 -0.55 -8.63 -3.48
CA CYS A 54 -0.84 -10.06 -3.41
C CYS A 54 -2.21 -10.37 -2.76
N ILE A 55 -3.17 -9.45 -2.83
CA ILE A 55 -4.56 -9.64 -2.36
C ILE A 55 -5.35 -10.39 -3.41
N ASP A 56 -5.28 -9.93 -4.66
CA ASP A 56 -5.95 -10.54 -5.80
C ASP A 56 -4.99 -11.40 -6.64
N LYS A 57 -5.56 -12.41 -7.28
CA LYS A 57 -4.90 -13.20 -8.33
C LYS A 57 -5.05 -12.47 -9.65
N PHE A 58 -4.19 -12.81 -10.60
CA PHE A 58 -4.26 -12.40 -12.00
C PHE A 58 -4.25 -13.62 -12.90
N GLU A 59 -4.73 -13.47 -14.13
CA GLU A 59 -4.96 -14.58 -15.06
C GLU A 59 -3.73 -14.93 -15.87
N SER A 60 -2.94 -13.93 -16.30
CA SER A 60 -1.70 -14.13 -17.06
C SER A 60 -0.72 -12.97 -16.83
N GLY A 61 0.53 -13.16 -17.24
CA GLY A 61 1.63 -12.24 -17.05
C GLY A 61 2.62 -12.69 -15.98
N LYS A 62 3.56 -11.80 -15.61
CA LYS A 62 4.56 -12.06 -14.56
C LYS A 62 4.57 -10.94 -13.53
N TYR A 63 4.80 -11.33 -12.29
CA TYR A 63 5.06 -10.42 -11.19
C TYR A 63 6.33 -10.81 -10.43
N LEU A 64 7.36 -9.95 -10.49
CA LEU A 64 8.58 -10.11 -9.74
C LEU A 64 8.62 -9.10 -8.58
N LEU A 65 8.90 -9.58 -7.38
CA LEU A 65 9.08 -8.76 -6.18
C LEU A 65 10.49 -8.98 -5.61
N GLY A 66 11.31 -7.94 -5.64
CA GLY A 66 12.72 -8.04 -5.24
C GLY A 66 13.54 -8.97 -6.14
N GLY A 67 13.16 -9.13 -7.42
CA GLY A 67 13.78 -10.03 -8.39
C GLY A 67 13.25 -11.47 -8.37
N GLU A 68 12.43 -11.83 -7.39
CA GLU A 68 11.84 -13.16 -7.25
C GLU A 68 10.47 -13.21 -7.97
N ASP A 69 10.28 -14.19 -8.86
CA ASP A 69 9.00 -14.41 -9.56
C ASP A 69 8.00 -15.04 -8.59
N ILE A 70 6.99 -14.26 -8.21
CA ILE A 70 5.94 -14.67 -7.28
C ILE A 70 4.60 -14.99 -7.96
N SER A 71 4.58 -15.05 -9.30
CA SER A 71 3.37 -15.25 -10.11
C SER A 71 2.66 -16.57 -9.75
N SER A 72 3.41 -17.63 -9.55
CA SER A 72 2.90 -18.97 -9.26
C SER A 72 2.77 -19.31 -7.76
N TYR A 73 2.99 -18.30 -6.88
CA TYR A 73 2.93 -18.52 -5.43
C TYR A 73 1.55 -18.95 -4.95
N SER A 74 1.54 -19.94 -4.06
CA SER A 74 0.34 -20.37 -3.34
C SER A 74 -0.20 -19.24 -2.44
N GLU A 75 -1.45 -19.34 -2.03
CA GLU A 75 -2.06 -18.36 -1.12
C GLU A 75 -1.29 -18.24 0.22
N LYS A 76 -0.72 -19.34 0.71
CA LYS A 76 0.11 -19.32 1.93
C LYS A 76 1.40 -18.52 1.72
N GLN A 77 2.05 -18.66 0.56
CA GLN A 77 3.25 -17.90 0.22
C GLN A 77 2.92 -16.42 -0.01
N LYS A 78 1.82 -16.11 -0.70
CA LYS A 78 1.32 -14.74 -0.87
C LYS A 78 0.97 -14.09 0.46
N ALA A 79 0.33 -14.81 1.38
CA ALA A 79 0.04 -14.30 2.73
C ALA A 79 1.33 -13.99 3.51
N TYR A 80 2.38 -14.80 3.34
CA TYR A 80 3.69 -14.51 3.92
C TYR A 80 4.31 -13.25 3.31
N ILE A 81 4.26 -13.07 2.00
CA ILE A 81 4.73 -11.87 1.29
C ILE A 81 3.99 -10.63 1.80
N ARG A 82 2.65 -10.65 1.88
CA ARG A 82 1.84 -9.54 2.43
C ARG A 82 2.27 -9.18 3.84
N ASN A 83 2.55 -10.18 4.67
CA ASN A 83 2.90 -9.93 6.07
C ASN A 83 4.32 -9.38 6.26
N GLN A 84 5.29 -9.81 5.42
CA GLN A 84 6.72 -9.55 5.64
C GLN A 84 7.32 -8.52 4.68
N LYS A 85 6.81 -8.42 3.46
CA LYS A 85 7.43 -7.63 2.39
C LYS A 85 6.61 -6.41 1.98
N ILE A 86 5.29 -6.42 2.24
CA ILE A 86 4.36 -5.39 1.77
C ILE A 86 3.57 -4.83 2.96
N GLY A 87 3.68 -3.53 3.20
CA GLY A 87 2.78 -2.79 4.08
C GLY A 87 1.64 -2.20 3.26
N ILE A 88 0.40 -2.31 3.73
CA ILE A 88 -0.76 -1.77 3.02
C ILE A 88 -1.48 -0.75 3.90
N VAL A 89 -1.73 0.43 3.32
CA VAL A 89 -2.49 1.53 3.91
C VAL A 89 -3.73 1.74 3.04
N MET A 90 -4.91 1.54 3.60
CA MET A 90 -6.20 1.62 2.91
C MET A 90 -6.85 2.99 3.10
N GLN A 91 -7.69 3.40 2.17
CA GLN A 91 -8.43 4.67 2.19
C GLN A 91 -9.33 4.83 3.43
N ASP A 92 -9.97 3.75 3.88
CA ASP A 92 -10.85 3.69 5.06
C ASP A 92 -10.10 3.33 6.34
N PHE A 93 -8.76 3.45 6.33
CA PHE A 93 -7.84 3.06 7.41
C PHE A 93 -7.85 1.55 7.73
N ALA A 94 -8.94 0.84 7.52
CA ALA A 94 -9.17 -0.57 7.84
C ALA A 94 -8.70 -0.95 9.28
N LEU A 95 -8.96 -0.10 10.25
CA LEU A 95 -8.63 -0.30 11.66
C LEU A 95 -9.78 -1.01 12.39
N VAL A 96 -9.45 -1.83 13.38
CA VAL A 96 -10.42 -2.42 14.30
C VAL A 96 -10.81 -1.34 15.31
N GLU A 97 -12.01 -0.80 15.20
CA GLU A 97 -12.44 0.42 15.89
C GLU A 97 -12.41 0.32 17.42
N ASP A 98 -12.74 -0.84 17.97
CA ASP A 98 -12.75 -1.08 19.42
C ASP A 98 -11.36 -1.36 19.99
N TYR A 99 -10.37 -1.64 19.15
CA TYR A 99 -8.98 -1.81 19.57
C TYR A 99 -8.31 -0.45 19.82
N SER A 100 -7.37 -0.43 20.73
CA SER A 100 -6.44 0.70 20.91
C SER A 100 -5.51 0.83 19.70
N ALA A 101 -4.83 1.98 19.59
CA ALA A 101 -3.84 2.21 18.55
C ALA A 101 -2.76 1.13 18.55
N ILE A 102 -2.21 0.80 19.72
CA ILE A 102 -1.14 -0.20 19.84
C ILE A 102 -1.62 -1.62 19.48
N GLU A 103 -2.85 -1.99 19.84
CA GLU A 103 -3.44 -3.28 19.47
C GLU A 103 -3.62 -3.40 17.96
N ASN A 104 -4.07 -2.34 17.28
CA ASN A 104 -4.13 -2.32 15.82
C ASN A 104 -2.76 -2.51 15.18
N VAL A 105 -1.73 -1.84 15.68
CA VAL A 105 -0.36 -1.97 15.17
C VAL A 105 0.20 -3.37 15.44
N MET A 106 -0.19 -4.04 16.52
CA MET A 106 0.24 -5.41 16.82
C MET A 106 -0.37 -6.47 15.88
N VAL A 107 -1.50 -6.21 15.22
CA VAL A 107 -2.20 -7.22 14.40
C VAL A 107 -1.28 -7.96 13.42
N PRO A 108 -0.46 -7.30 12.58
CA PRO A 108 0.42 -8.02 11.65
C PRO A 108 1.48 -8.89 12.33
N ILE A 109 1.90 -8.54 13.56
CA ILE A 109 2.92 -9.30 14.29
C ILE A 109 2.37 -10.68 14.71
N TYR A 110 1.07 -10.80 14.99
CA TYR A 110 0.47 -12.09 15.34
C TYR A 110 0.58 -13.14 14.22
N PHE A 111 0.66 -12.68 12.97
CA PHE A 111 0.82 -13.52 11.77
C PHE A 111 2.27 -13.62 11.30
N SER A 112 3.21 -12.93 11.97
CA SER A 112 4.64 -13.01 11.68
C SER A 112 5.25 -14.29 12.26
N LYS A 113 6.36 -14.75 11.65
CA LYS A 113 7.21 -15.81 12.25
C LYS A 113 7.87 -15.33 13.53
N ASP A 114 8.38 -14.10 13.53
CA ASP A 114 8.92 -13.46 14.73
C ASP A 114 7.82 -12.72 15.48
N LYS A 115 7.50 -13.25 16.66
CA LYS A 115 6.47 -12.71 17.56
C LYS A 115 7.06 -12.09 18.83
N LYS A 116 8.39 -11.91 18.88
CA LYS A 116 9.06 -11.34 20.04
C LYS A 116 8.75 -9.85 20.18
N ASP A 117 8.76 -9.36 21.39
CA ASP A 117 8.64 -7.93 21.75
C ASP A 117 7.51 -7.17 21.04
N LYS A 118 6.38 -7.84 20.76
CA LYS A 118 5.25 -7.28 20.00
C LYS A 118 4.85 -5.89 20.46
N LYS A 119 4.67 -5.71 21.78
CA LYS A 119 4.21 -4.45 22.35
C LYS A 119 5.26 -3.34 22.18
N ARG A 120 6.54 -3.66 22.36
CA ARG A 120 7.64 -2.71 22.15
C ARG A 120 7.73 -2.31 20.67
N ARG A 121 7.76 -3.27 19.75
CA ARG A 121 7.79 -3.00 18.30
C ARG A 121 6.62 -2.13 17.86
N ALA A 122 5.41 -2.43 18.33
CA ALA A 122 4.23 -1.62 18.02
C ALA A 122 4.32 -0.21 18.60
N TYR A 123 4.82 -0.07 19.83
CA TYR A 123 5.02 1.22 20.46
C TYR A 123 6.07 2.07 19.73
N ASP A 124 7.21 1.46 19.34
CA ASP A 124 8.27 2.11 18.57
C ASP A 124 7.74 2.63 17.23
N MET A 125 6.85 1.87 16.56
CA MET A 125 6.20 2.33 15.33
C MET A 125 5.22 3.47 15.58
N LEU A 126 4.43 3.44 16.65
CA LEU A 126 3.56 4.56 17.03
C LEU A 126 4.37 5.82 17.32
N LYS A 127 5.48 5.70 18.05
CA LYS A 127 6.40 6.80 18.30
C LYS A 127 6.95 7.39 17.00
N LYS A 128 7.33 6.52 16.04
CA LYS A 128 7.84 6.94 14.73
C LYS A 128 6.85 7.80 13.93
N VAL A 129 5.55 7.58 14.12
CA VAL A 129 4.50 8.36 13.46
C VAL A 129 3.90 9.46 14.35
N GLY A 130 4.49 9.73 15.54
CA GLY A 130 4.03 10.77 16.48
C GLY A 130 2.73 10.42 17.18
N MET A 131 2.50 9.13 17.49
CA MET A 131 1.27 8.63 18.10
C MET A 131 1.49 7.92 19.45
N GLU A 132 2.64 8.09 20.08
CA GLU A 132 2.98 7.41 21.34
C GLU A 132 2.02 7.74 22.48
N GLU A 133 1.58 8.99 22.59
CA GLU A 133 0.63 9.43 23.64
C GLU A 133 -0.76 8.83 23.47
N TYR A 134 -1.08 8.40 22.25
CA TYR A 134 -2.37 7.79 21.92
C TYR A 134 -2.33 6.26 21.91
N ALA A 135 -1.21 5.64 22.30
CA ALA A 135 -0.99 4.19 22.14
C ALA A 135 -2.13 3.33 22.74
N THR A 136 -2.63 3.70 23.90
CA THR A 136 -3.71 2.96 24.59
C THR A 136 -5.13 3.46 24.27
N LYS A 137 -5.26 4.51 23.44
CA LYS A 137 -6.56 5.10 23.11
C LYS A 137 -7.26 4.25 22.06
N PRO A 138 -8.56 3.91 22.22
CA PRO A 138 -9.35 3.23 21.18
C PRO A 138 -9.40 4.06 19.90
N VAL A 139 -9.21 3.44 18.74
CA VAL A 139 -9.07 4.18 17.48
C VAL A 139 -10.36 4.90 17.05
N LYS A 140 -11.54 4.44 17.50
CA LYS A 140 -12.81 5.16 17.30
C LYS A 140 -12.84 6.56 17.90
N LYS A 141 -11.95 6.86 18.87
CA LYS A 141 -11.81 8.17 19.52
C LYS A 141 -10.71 9.05 18.88
N LEU A 142 -10.08 8.59 17.81
CA LEU A 142 -9.03 9.30 17.10
C LEU A 142 -9.61 10.11 15.94
N SER A 143 -8.95 11.24 15.61
CA SER A 143 -9.23 12.00 14.38
C SER A 143 -8.85 11.19 13.13
N GLY A 144 -9.30 11.61 11.94
CA GLY A 144 -8.95 10.99 10.66
C GLY A 144 -7.44 10.91 10.45
N GLY A 145 -6.71 12.00 10.65
CA GLY A 145 -5.26 12.02 10.53
C GLY A 145 -4.54 11.13 11.56
N GLN A 146 -5.05 11.07 12.79
CA GLN A 146 -4.53 10.16 13.81
C GLN A 146 -4.77 8.69 13.42
N LYS A 147 -5.96 8.34 12.91
CA LYS A 147 -6.26 7.01 12.38
C LYS A 147 -5.31 6.64 11.24
N GLN A 148 -5.06 7.59 10.33
CA GLN A 148 -4.14 7.37 9.20
C GLN A 148 -2.71 7.10 9.69
N ARG A 149 -2.21 7.86 10.66
CA ARG A 149 -0.88 7.59 11.27
C ARG A 149 -0.82 6.20 11.91
N VAL A 150 -1.87 5.77 12.61
CA VAL A 150 -1.95 4.39 13.16
C VAL A 150 -1.96 3.33 12.05
N ALA A 151 -2.69 3.56 10.95
CA ALA A 151 -2.69 2.66 9.80
C ALA A 151 -1.30 2.54 9.14
N ILE A 152 -0.58 3.66 9.02
CA ILE A 152 0.81 3.68 8.53
C ILE A 152 1.74 2.92 9.51
N ALA A 153 1.63 3.16 10.81
CA ALA A 153 2.41 2.42 11.82
C ALA A 153 2.15 0.91 11.74
N ARG A 154 0.88 0.50 11.58
CA ARG A 154 0.50 -0.90 11.38
C ARG A 154 1.12 -1.49 10.12
N ALA A 155 1.08 -0.76 9.01
CA ALA A 155 1.69 -1.20 7.75
C ALA A 155 3.21 -1.40 7.89
N MET A 156 3.87 -0.61 8.73
CA MET A 156 5.32 -0.58 8.91
C MET A 156 5.87 -1.59 9.95
N VAL A 157 5.03 -2.14 10.83
CA VAL A 157 5.49 -2.84 12.05
C VAL A 157 6.35 -4.09 11.80
N ASN A 158 6.20 -4.74 10.65
CA ASN A 158 7.04 -5.85 10.21
C ASN A 158 8.20 -5.42 9.31
N ASN A 159 8.49 -4.13 9.25
CA ASN A 159 9.58 -3.53 8.45
C ASN A 159 9.53 -3.93 6.97
N PRO A 160 8.41 -3.75 6.26
CA PRO A 160 8.28 -4.13 4.86
C PRO A 160 9.25 -3.34 3.97
N SER A 161 9.59 -3.91 2.81
CA SER A 161 10.37 -3.24 1.77
C SER A 161 9.53 -2.35 0.86
N VAL A 162 8.24 -2.65 0.75
CA VAL A 162 7.26 -1.92 -0.07
C VAL A 162 6.09 -1.46 0.79
N ILE A 163 5.66 -0.22 0.59
CA ILE A 163 4.42 0.32 1.15
C ILE A 163 3.49 0.65 -0.02
N LEU A 164 2.28 0.13 0.03
CA LEU A 164 1.19 0.46 -0.90
C LEU A 164 0.18 1.31 -0.14
N ALA A 165 -0.21 2.46 -0.69
CA ALA A 165 -1.19 3.35 -0.09
C ALA A 165 -2.30 3.68 -1.09
N ASP A 166 -3.55 3.33 -0.75
CA ASP A 166 -4.72 3.64 -1.57
C ASP A 166 -5.40 4.90 -1.02
N GLU A 167 -5.36 5.97 -1.81
CA GLU A 167 -5.94 7.29 -1.49
C GLU A 167 -5.65 7.73 -0.03
N PRO A 168 -4.37 7.74 0.40
CA PRO A 168 -4.03 7.86 1.81
C PRO A 168 -4.40 9.20 2.46
N THR A 169 -4.79 10.18 1.66
CA THR A 169 -5.17 11.54 2.07
C THR A 169 -6.60 11.89 1.72
N GLY A 170 -7.33 11.02 1.00
CA GLY A 170 -8.63 11.33 0.40
C GLY A 170 -9.77 11.66 1.38
N ALA A 171 -9.61 11.33 2.68
CA ALA A 171 -10.58 11.63 3.73
C ALA A 171 -10.09 12.72 4.72
N LEU A 172 -8.99 13.43 4.39
CA LEU A 172 -8.31 14.36 5.29
C LEU A 172 -8.41 15.80 4.76
N ASP A 173 -8.30 16.77 5.66
CA ASP A 173 -8.11 18.16 5.28
C ASP A 173 -6.70 18.39 4.69
N SER A 174 -6.50 19.54 4.05
CA SER A 174 -5.25 19.85 3.32
C SER A 174 -4.02 19.83 4.24
N VAL A 175 -4.12 20.41 5.44
CA VAL A 175 -3.00 20.48 6.40
C VAL A 175 -2.61 19.06 6.85
N THR A 176 -3.61 18.25 7.22
CA THR A 176 -3.38 16.85 7.62
C THR A 176 -2.85 16.03 6.44
N SER A 177 -3.31 16.29 5.22
CA SER A 177 -2.83 15.63 3.99
C SER A 177 -1.34 15.90 3.76
N ASP A 178 -0.90 17.14 3.92
CA ASP A 178 0.51 17.54 3.81
C ASP A 178 1.38 16.84 4.86
N ASP A 179 0.90 16.73 6.09
CA ASP A 179 1.58 16.02 7.17
C ASP A 179 1.75 14.52 6.87
N ILE A 180 0.70 13.88 6.32
CA ILE A 180 0.75 12.46 5.93
C ILE A 180 1.70 12.26 4.76
N MET A 181 1.69 13.14 3.76
CA MET A 181 2.65 13.05 2.65
C MET A 181 4.08 13.26 3.11
N SER A 182 4.33 14.22 4.00
CA SER A 182 5.65 14.44 4.59
C SER A 182 6.15 13.22 5.36
N LEU A 183 5.25 12.48 6.01
CA LEU A 183 5.58 11.19 6.64
C LEU A 183 5.98 10.14 5.59
N PHE A 184 5.25 10.00 4.48
CA PHE A 184 5.64 9.09 3.39
C PHE A 184 6.99 9.46 2.79
N GLU A 185 7.26 10.75 2.54
CA GLU A 185 8.54 11.22 2.03
C GLU A 185 9.70 10.91 3.01
N SER A 186 9.47 11.06 4.32
CA SER A 186 10.46 10.68 5.33
C SER A 186 10.77 9.19 5.28
N LEU A 187 9.73 8.34 5.20
CA LEU A 187 9.88 6.90 5.07
C LEU A 187 10.61 6.51 3.77
N ASN A 188 10.35 7.21 2.68
CA ASN A 188 11.03 7.01 1.41
C ASN A 188 12.52 7.38 1.51
N LYS A 189 12.87 8.50 2.15
CA LYS A 189 14.26 8.91 2.43
C LYS A 189 15.01 7.88 3.30
N GLU A 190 14.29 7.10 4.11
CA GLU A 190 14.85 5.96 4.84
C GLU A 190 15.03 4.69 3.97
N GLY A 191 14.79 4.78 2.67
CA GLY A 191 14.97 3.69 1.70
C GLY A 191 13.74 2.81 1.46
N LYS A 192 12.55 3.20 1.95
CA LYS A 192 11.32 2.47 1.63
C LYS A 192 10.86 2.75 0.21
N THR A 193 10.45 1.70 -0.51
CA THR A 193 9.75 1.83 -1.78
C THR A 193 8.28 2.07 -1.49
N ILE A 194 7.72 3.14 -2.05
CA ILE A 194 6.34 3.55 -1.75
C ILE A 194 5.57 3.73 -3.05
N VAL A 195 4.40 3.11 -3.13
CA VAL A 195 3.46 3.29 -4.24
C VAL A 195 2.16 3.86 -3.69
N ILE A 196 1.81 5.06 -4.14
CA ILE A 196 0.59 5.78 -3.74
C ILE A 196 -0.39 5.75 -4.91
N ILE A 197 -1.59 5.26 -4.68
CA ILE A 197 -2.70 5.44 -5.60
C ILE A 197 -3.42 6.71 -5.20
N THR A 198 -3.59 7.63 -6.15
CA THR A 198 -4.34 8.85 -5.93
C THR A 198 -4.94 9.40 -7.22
N HIS A 199 -6.01 10.16 -7.09
CA HIS A 199 -6.54 11.01 -8.16
C HIS A 199 -6.14 12.49 -7.97
N ASP A 200 -5.49 12.80 -6.84
CA ASP A 200 -5.02 14.12 -6.51
C ASP A 200 -3.68 14.40 -7.20
N LYS A 201 -3.67 15.46 -8.05
CA LYS A 201 -2.47 15.88 -8.79
C LYS A 201 -1.41 16.51 -7.91
N GLU A 202 -1.79 17.16 -6.81
CA GLU A 202 -0.84 17.77 -5.87
C GLU A 202 -0.07 16.68 -5.12
N ILE A 203 -0.77 15.63 -4.68
CA ILE A 203 -0.13 14.45 -4.08
C ILE A 203 0.78 13.74 -5.09
N ALA A 204 0.30 13.55 -6.33
CA ALA A 204 1.10 12.92 -7.37
C ALA A 204 2.36 13.74 -7.73
N ALA A 205 2.26 15.07 -7.69
CA ALA A 205 3.37 15.98 -7.97
C ALA A 205 4.53 15.88 -6.96
N ARG A 206 4.27 15.36 -5.75
CA ARG A 206 5.27 15.12 -4.71
C ARG A 206 6.03 13.79 -4.90
N CYS A 207 5.60 12.96 -5.84
CA CYS A 207 6.25 11.68 -6.12
C CYS A 207 7.31 11.82 -7.21
N GLY A 208 8.41 11.06 -7.09
CA GLY A 208 9.50 11.05 -8.06
C GLY A 208 9.16 10.38 -9.38
N LYS A 209 8.08 9.60 -9.41
CA LYS A 209 7.57 8.95 -10.63
C LYS A 209 6.06 8.95 -10.62
N ILE A 210 5.45 9.20 -11.79
CA ILE A 210 4.00 9.11 -11.99
C ILE A 210 3.73 8.06 -13.07
N ILE A 211 2.82 7.13 -12.77
CA ILE A 211 2.31 6.12 -13.69
C ILE A 211 0.83 6.40 -13.90
N GLU A 212 0.42 6.69 -15.13
CA GLU A 212 -0.98 6.89 -15.46
C GLU A 212 -1.59 5.60 -15.98
N ILE A 213 -2.72 5.18 -15.37
CA ILE A 213 -3.53 4.07 -15.87
C ILE A 213 -4.85 4.58 -16.43
N LYS A 214 -5.21 4.09 -17.62
CA LYS A 214 -6.45 4.41 -18.32
C LYS A 214 -7.03 3.14 -18.94
N ASP A 215 -8.30 2.86 -18.64
CA ASP A 215 -9.06 1.73 -19.19
C ASP A 215 -8.35 0.36 -19.10
N GLY A 216 -7.62 0.15 -18.00
CA GLY A 216 -6.87 -1.08 -17.71
C GLY A 216 -5.50 -1.17 -18.38
N LEU A 217 -5.00 -0.10 -18.98
CA LEU A 217 -3.69 0.00 -19.63
C LEU A 217 -2.83 1.09 -19.00
N ILE A 218 -1.51 0.96 -19.04
CA ILE A 218 -0.59 2.07 -18.72
C ILE A 218 -0.61 3.03 -19.92
N SER A 219 -1.05 4.27 -19.69
CA SER A 219 -1.12 5.32 -20.72
C SER A 219 0.13 6.19 -20.76
N ALA A 220 0.77 6.42 -19.61
CA ALA A 220 1.99 7.21 -19.51
C ALA A 220 2.82 6.80 -18.29
N ILE A 221 4.14 6.98 -18.38
CA ILE A 221 5.09 6.93 -17.26
C ILE A 221 5.95 8.17 -17.35
N GLU A 222 5.98 8.96 -16.27
CA GLU A 222 6.76 10.19 -16.15
C GLU A 222 7.72 10.02 -14.97
N ASP A 223 9.03 10.02 -15.24
CA ASP A 223 10.07 10.10 -14.22
C ASP A 223 10.36 11.58 -13.93
N ARG A 224 10.31 11.96 -12.66
CA ARG A 224 10.58 13.31 -12.18
C ARG A 224 11.87 13.29 -11.40
N ALA A 225 12.90 13.93 -11.99
CA ALA A 225 14.20 14.07 -11.38
C ALA A 225 14.19 15.09 -10.24
#